data_a03e7eb0db49758011cd635b27070acf
#
_entry.id   a03e7eb0db49758011cd635b27070acf
#
_cell.length_a   1.000
_cell.length_b   1.000
_cell.length_c   1.000
_cell.angle_alpha   90.00
_cell.angle_beta   90.00
_cell.angle_gamma   90.00
#
_symmetry.space_group_name_H-M   'P 1'
#
loop_
_entity.id
_entity.type
_entity.pdbx_description
1 polymer ?
#
loop_
_entity_poly.entity_id
_entity_poly.type
_entity_poly.pdbx_seq_one_letter_code
_entity_poly.pdbx_strand_id
1 'polypeptide(L)'
;KLNEVGIFTYEEISTWDYAAVHISAKTQLQSQEELRSCLIRLIERFEKEQENPLFFHDIPQKMIEDHLPRITGFWGRPIKVEAIAKFHQGFAEDDITSITTHLEGQKNPLSRALSTLIKKEHGRDH
;
A
#
# COMPACT_ATOMS: atom_id res chain seq x y z
N LYS A 1 6.81 -21.68 19.48
CA LYS A 1 7.41 -21.03 20.65
C LYS A 1 8.33 -19.92 20.15
N LEU A 2 7.83 -18.69 20.11
CA LEU A 2 8.60 -17.49 19.76
C LEU A 2 9.09 -16.75 21.02
N ASN A 3 9.05 -17.40 22.16
CA ASN A 3 9.38 -16.84 23.47
C ASN A 3 10.84 -16.39 23.59
N GLU A 4 11.72 -16.91 22.73
CA GLU A 4 13.14 -16.50 22.72
C GLU A 4 13.35 -15.11 22.10
N VAL A 5 12.36 -14.59 21.40
CA VAL A 5 12.41 -13.25 20.77
C VAL A 5 11.70 -12.19 21.61
N GLY A 6 10.99 -12.60 22.69
CA GLY A 6 10.32 -11.68 23.61
C GLY A 6 9.14 -10.90 23.01
N ILE A 7 8.59 -11.38 21.88
CA ILE A 7 7.52 -10.69 21.16
C ILE A 7 6.13 -11.20 21.60
N PHE A 8 6.06 -12.48 22.02
CA PHE A 8 4.81 -13.11 22.46
C PHE A 8 4.98 -13.76 23.81
N THR A 9 4.05 -13.54 24.71
CA THR A 9 4.04 -14.08 26.07
C THR A 9 3.44 -15.47 26.13
N TYR A 10 2.60 -15.89 25.16
CA TYR A 10 1.90 -17.17 25.13
C TYR A 10 1.60 -17.73 23.73
N GLU A 11 0.88 -18.84 23.68
CA GLU A 11 0.51 -19.74 22.59
C GLU A 11 -0.05 -19.10 21.31
N GLU A 12 0.44 -17.94 20.93
CA GLU A 12 -0.02 -17.22 19.77
C GLU A 12 0.74 -17.63 18.52
N ILE A 13 0.02 -17.79 17.43
CA ILE A 13 0.56 -18.12 16.13
C ILE A 13 0.96 -16.81 15.45
N SER A 14 2.19 -16.77 14.94
CA SER A 14 2.65 -15.67 14.08
C SER A 14 1.65 -15.40 12.96
N THR A 15 1.27 -14.14 12.79
CA THR A 15 0.32 -13.70 11.78
C THR A 15 0.83 -12.44 11.09
N TRP A 16 0.15 -12.04 10.03
CA TRP A 16 0.44 -10.80 9.33
C TRP A 16 -0.44 -9.67 9.85
N ASP A 17 0.18 -8.53 10.11
CA ASP A 17 -0.52 -7.26 10.24
C ASP A 17 -0.74 -6.67 8.86
N TYR A 18 -1.93 -6.21 8.59
CA TYR A 18 -2.25 -5.61 7.30
C TYR A 18 -3.42 -4.64 7.40
N ALA A 19 -3.44 -3.72 6.46
CA ALA A 19 -4.64 -2.97 6.10
C ALA A 19 -4.94 -3.22 4.62
N ALA A 20 -6.20 -3.41 4.31
CA ALA A 20 -6.67 -3.62 2.93
C ALA A 20 -7.91 -2.78 2.65
N VAL A 21 -8.01 -2.29 1.44
CA VAL A 21 -9.20 -1.62 0.92
C VAL A 21 -9.70 -2.40 -0.28
N HIS A 22 -10.94 -2.85 -0.20
CA HIS A 22 -11.62 -3.55 -1.28
C HIS A 22 -12.60 -2.59 -1.95
N ILE A 23 -12.45 -2.40 -3.25
CA ILE A 23 -13.28 -1.48 -4.02
C ILE A 23 -14.00 -2.27 -5.10
N SER A 24 -15.34 -2.36 -4.97
CA SER A 24 -16.18 -2.79 -6.09
C SER A 24 -16.50 -1.57 -6.94
N ALA A 25 -16.27 -1.65 -8.23
CA ALA A 25 -16.44 -0.51 -9.13
C ALA A 25 -17.11 -0.92 -10.44
N LYS A 26 -17.88 0.02 -11.02
CA LYS A 26 -18.24 -0.06 -12.45
C LYS A 26 -17.05 0.41 -13.27
N THR A 27 -16.69 -0.38 -14.28
CA THR A 27 -15.62 -0.04 -15.21
C THR A 27 -16.17 0.53 -16.50
N GLN A 28 -15.45 1.49 -17.07
CA GLN A 28 -15.69 2.07 -18.37
C GLN A 28 -14.35 2.13 -19.12
N LEU A 29 -14.32 1.63 -20.35
CA LEU A 29 -13.11 1.73 -21.16
C LEU A 29 -12.76 3.17 -21.48
N GLN A 30 -11.48 3.47 -21.46
CA GLN A 30 -10.94 4.77 -21.87
C GLN A 30 -10.84 4.85 -23.38
N SER A 31 -11.03 6.04 -23.92
CA SER A 31 -10.60 6.34 -25.28
C SER A 31 -9.07 6.35 -25.38
N GLN A 32 -8.51 6.29 -26.59
CA GLN A 32 -7.06 6.37 -26.81
C GLN A 32 -6.47 7.68 -26.27
N GLU A 33 -7.21 8.78 -26.36
CA GLU A 33 -6.79 10.08 -25.86
C GLU A 33 -6.77 10.11 -24.32
N GLU A 34 -7.81 9.57 -23.68
CA GLU A 34 -7.87 9.44 -22.21
C GLU A 34 -6.75 8.52 -21.69
N LEU A 35 -6.52 7.39 -22.36
CA LEU A 35 -5.44 6.48 -22.04
C LEU A 35 -4.08 7.17 -22.14
N ARG A 36 -3.81 7.89 -23.24
CA ARG A 36 -2.57 8.65 -23.42
C ARG A 36 -2.38 9.67 -22.28
N SER A 37 -3.41 10.44 -21.97
CA SER A 37 -3.39 11.43 -20.89
C SER A 37 -3.16 10.78 -19.53
N CYS A 38 -3.70 9.59 -19.29
CA CYS A 38 -3.49 8.83 -18.06
C CYS A 38 -2.04 8.35 -17.95
N LEU A 39 -1.45 7.83 -19.03
CA LEU A 39 -0.06 7.38 -19.07
C LEU A 39 0.93 8.53 -18.85
N ILE A 40 0.69 9.70 -19.42
CA ILE A 40 1.50 10.90 -19.18
C ILE A 40 1.54 11.20 -17.67
N ARG A 41 0.38 11.31 -17.02
CA ARG A 41 0.30 11.60 -15.57
C ARG A 41 0.94 10.49 -14.72
N LEU A 42 0.81 9.23 -15.14
CA LEU A 42 1.41 8.10 -14.44
C LEU A 42 2.94 8.18 -14.46
N ILE A 43 3.51 8.41 -15.63
CA ILE A 43 4.95 8.54 -15.81
C ILE A 43 5.47 9.75 -15.02
N GLU A 44 4.86 10.93 -15.17
CA GLU A 44 5.24 12.13 -14.42
C GLU A 44 5.24 11.90 -12.91
N ARG A 45 4.24 11.18 -12.40
CA ARG A 45 4.17 10.92 -10.96
C ARG A 45 5.33 10.09 -10.43
N PHE A 46 5.77 9.09 -11.17
CA PHE A 46 6.80 8.16 -10.70
C PHE A 46 8.22 8.56 -11.12
N GLU A 47 8.36 9.22 -12.27
CA GLU A 47 9.66 9.61 -12.79
C GLU A 47 10.22 10.89 -12.15
N LYS A 48 9.36 11.84 -11.75
CA LYS A 48 9.79 13.15 -11.22
C LYS A 48 10.72 13.06 -9.99
N GLU A 49 10.72 11.95 -9.27
CA GLU A 49 11.53 11.71 -8.07
C GLU A 49 12.78 10.86 -8.37
N GLN A 50 12.96 10.43 -9.62
CA GLN A 50 14.13 9.67 -10.05
C GLN A 50 15.33 10.59 -10.33
N GLU A 51 16.54 10.06 -10.16
CA GLU A 51 17.78 10.82 -10.44
C GLU A 51 17.90 11.19 -11.92
N ASN A 52 17.44 10.30 -12.81
CA ASN A 52 17.42 10.51 -14.26
C ASN A 52 16.02 10.22 -14.79
N PRO A 53 15.07 11.15 -14.67
CA PRO A 53 13.70 10.93 -15.06
C PRO A 53 13.54 10.78 -16.57
N LEU A 54 12.66 9.85 -16.99
CA LEU A 54 12.25 9.67 -18.38
C LEU A 54 10.77 10.02 -18.51
N PHE A 55 10.48 11.18 -19.07
CA PHE A 55 9.09 11.61 -19.26
C PHE A 55 8.47 11.10 -20.56
N PHE A 56 7.16 11.18 -20.66
CA PHE A 56 6.44 10.68 -21.84
C PHE A 56 6.88 11.34 -23.14
N HIS A 57 7.27 12.60 -23.12
CA HIS A 57 7.76 13.34 -24.30
C HIS A 57 9.18 12.92 -24.73
N ASP A 58 9.93 12.24 -23.88
CA ASP A 58 11.26 11.71 -24.19
C ASP A 58 11.18 10.33 -24.90
N ILE A 59 10.00 9.68 -24.82
CA ILE A 59 9.80 8.38 -25.46
C ILE A 59 9.64 8.57 -26.99
N PRO A 60 10.41 7.81 -27.80
CA PRO A 60 10.29 7.90 -29.25
C PRO A 60 8.85 7.66 -29.72
N GLN A 61 8.35 8.54 -30.61
CA GLN A 61 6.97 8.49 -31.12
C GLN A 61 6.59 7.11 -31.67
N LYS A 62 7.50 6.50 -32.44
CA LYS A 62 7.29 5.15 -32.97
C LYS A 62 7.05 4.12 -31.89
N MET A 63 7.73 4.19 -30.74
CA MET A 63 7.52 3.28 -29.62
C MET A 63 6.13 3.47 -29.01
N ILE A 64 5.67 4.70 -28.90
CA ILE A 64 4.31 5.01 -28.42
C ILE A 64 3.27 4.41 -29.38
N GLU A 65 3.42 4.62 -30.69
CA GLU A 65 2.51 4.10 -31.72
C GLU A 65 2.46 2.58 -31.75
N ASP A 66 3.59 1.91 -31.56
CA ASP A 66 3.67 0.45 -31.54
C ASP A 66 3.07 -0.18 -30.28
N HIS A 67 3.10 0.51 -29.13
CA HIS A 67 2.70 -0.05 -27.82
C HIS A 67 1.33 0.42 -27.36
N LEU A 68 0.96 1.68 -27.58
CA LEU A 68 -0.31 2.24 -27.09
C LEU A 68 -1.55 1.41 -27.51
N PRO A 69 -1.65 0.90 -28.74
CA PRO A 69 -2.80 0.07 -29.16
C PRO A 69 -2.92 -1.28 -28.41
N ARG A 70 -1.87 -1.70 -27.71
CA ARG A 70 -1.82 -2.97 -26.95
C ARG A 70 -2.21 -2.76 -25.47
N ILE A 71 -2.43 -1.53 -25.07
CA ILE A 71 -2.78 -1.15 -23.70
C ILE A 71 -4.29 -0.85 -23.64
N THR A 72 -4.97 -1.47 -22.71
CA THR A 72 -6.37 -1.16 -22.42
C THR A 72 -6.47 -0.38 -21.12
N GLY A 73 -6.91 0.85 -21.22
CA GLY A 73 -7.22 1.69 -20.06
C GLY A 73 -8.70 1.63 -19.69
N PHE A 74 -8.99 1.81 -18.40
CA PHE A 74 -10.37 1.90 -17.93
C PHE A 74 -10.48 2.85 -16.74
N TRP A 75 -11.64 3.46 -16.61
CA TRP A 75 -12.07 4.18 -15.42
C TRP A 75 -12.79 3.23 -14.48
N GLY A 76 -12.53 3.37 -13.17
CA GLY A 76 -13.28 2.69 -12.14
C GLY A 76 -14.13 3.69 -11.36
N ARG A 77 -15.46 3.57 -11.43
CA ARG A 77 -16.37 4.33 -10.56
C ARG A 77 -16.71 3.47 -9.35
N PRO A 78 -16.25 3.81 -8.14
CA PRO A 78 -16.55 3.05 -6.95
C PRO A 78 -18.06 2.95 -6.70
N ILE A 79 -18.53 1.74 -6.39
CA ILE A 79 -19.91 1.46 -5.96
C ILE A 79 -19.92 1.11 -4.48
N LYS A 80 -18.91 0.34 -4.05
CA LYS A 80 -18.76 -0.11 -2.67
C LYS A 80 -17.29 -0.03 -2.31
N VAL A 81 -17.01 0.49 -1.12
CA VAL A 81 -15.67 0.52 -0.54
C VAL A 81 -15.74 -0.15 0.82
N GLU A 82 -14.91 -1.15 1.03
CA GLU A 82 -14.76 -1.87 2.29
C GLU A 82 -13.30 -1.78 2.71
N ALA A 83 -13.07 -1.49 3.98
CA ALA A 83 -11.73 -1.46 4.53
C ALA A 83 -11.65 -2.41 5.73
N ILE A 84 -10.51 -3.08 5.86
CA ILE A 84 -10.18 -3.91 6.99
C ILE A 84 -8.76 -3.59 7.44
N ALA A 85 -8.58 -3.55 8.75
CA ALA A 85 -7.26 -3.46 9.36
C ALA A 85 -7.13 -4.56 10.42
N LYS A 86 -6.00 -5.23 10.44
CA LYS A 86 -5.65 -6.22 11.45
C LYS A 86 -4.33 -5.78 12.08
N PHE A 87 -4.39 -5.26 13.29
CA PHE A 87 -3.28 -4.68 14.04
C PHE A 87 -3.31 -5.13 15.50
N HIS A 88 -3.40 -6.45 15.72
CA HIS A 88 -3.45 -7.05 17.07
C HIS A 88 -4.60 -6.57 17.96
N GLN A 89 -5.77 -6.25 17.38
CA GLN A 89 -6.96 -5.89 18.15
C GLN A 89 -7.30 -7.01 19.14
N GLY A 90 -7.56 -6.62 20.39
CA GLY A 90 -7.89 -7.56 21.47
C GLY A 90 -6.68 -8.18 22.19
N PHE A 91 -5.45 -7.81 21.83
CA PHE A 91 -4.26 -8.23 22.58
C PHE A 91 -4.12 -7.44 23.87
N ALA A 92 -3.45 -8.03 24.87
CA ALA A 92 -3.14 -7.37 26.11
C ALA A 92 -2.17 -6.19 25.90
N GLU A 93 -2.25 -5.18 26.75
CA GLU A 93 -1.44 -3.96 26.63
C GLU A 93 0.07 -4.25 26.69
N ASP A 94 0.47 -5.22 27.49
CA ASP A 94 1.87 -5.66 27.59
C ASP A 94 2.37 -6.26 26.28
N ASP A 95 1.54 -7.04 25.58
CA ASP A 95 1.88 -7.62 24.28
C ASP A 95 2.00 -6.54 23.21
N ILE A 96 1.07 -5.59 23.18
CA ILE A 96 1.13 -4.43 22.29
C ILE A 96 2.39 -3.61 22.52
N THR A 97 2.74 -3.37 23.77
CA THR A 97 3.96 -2.65 24.13
C THR A 97 5.20 -3.39 23.66
N SER A 98 5.25 -4.71 23.86
CA SER A 98 6.36 -5.55 23.43
C SER A 98 6.51 -5.53 21.90
N ILE A 99 5.41 -5.73 21.15
CA ILE A 99 5.38 -5.73 19.68
C ILE A 99 5.84 -4.37 19.13
N THR A 100 5.25 -3.29 19.63
CA THR A 100 5.56 -1.94 19.13
C THR A 100 6.99 -1.52 19.44
N THR A 101 7.52 -1.88 20.61
CA THR A 101 8.92 -1.64 20.98
C THR A 101 9.87 -2.41 20.06
N HIS A 102 9.57 -3.68 19.75
CA HIS A 102 10.36 -4.46 18.81
C HIS A 102 10.37 -3.83 17.40
N LEU A 103 9.21 -3.43 16.90
CA LEU A 103 9.08 -2.78 15.59
C LEU A 103 9.85 -1.46 15.51
N GLU A 104 9.82 -0.66 16.56
CA GLU A 104 10.56 0.61 16.64
C GLU A 104 12.08 0.42 16.66
N GLY A 105 12.56 -0.66 17.25
CA GLY A 105 13.97 -1.03 17.26
C GLY A 105 14.52 -1.46 15.89
N GLN A 106 13.65 -1.77 14.93
CA GLN A 106 14.07 -2.18 13.60
C GLN A 106 14.54 -0.98 12.76
N LYS A 107 15.53 -1.21 11.88
CA LYS A 107 16.03 -0.18 10.96
C LYS A 107 15.06 0.14 9.81
N ASN A 108 14.08 -0.74 9.56
CA ASN A 108 13.14 -0.60 8.46
C ASN A 108 12.11 0.53 8.77
N PRO A 109 12.00 1.57 7.93
CA PRO A 109 11.01 2.64 8.14
C PRO A 109 9.56 2.15 8.17
N LEU A 110 9.24 1.08 7.43
CA LEU A 110 7.89 0.48 7.42
C LEU A 110 7.54 -0.15 8.76
N SER A 111 8.50 -0.73 9.48
CA SER A 111 8.28 -1.28 10.82
C SER A 111 7.89 -0.18 11.82
N ARG A 112 8.52 0.99 11.73
CA ARG A 112 8.15 2.14 12.58
C ARG A 112 6.78 2.70 12.23
N ALA A 113 6.45 2.76 10.94
CA ALA A 113 5.12 3.19 10.49
C ALA A 113 4.04 2.22 10.99
N LEU A 114 4.30 0.90 10.94
CA LEU A 114 3.41 -0.12 11.47
C LEU A 114 3.21 0.02 12.98
N SER A 115 4.29 0.21 13.76
CA SER A 115 4.19 0.49 15.20
C SER A 115 3.27 1.68 15.50
N THR A 116 3.41 2.77 14.73
CA THR A 116 2.55 3.95 14.88
C THR A 116 1.07 3.62 14.61
N LEU A 117 0.78 2.79 13.60
CA LEU A 117 -0.59 2.39 13.28
C LEU A 117 -1.18 1.50 14.38
N ILE A 118 -0.41 0.53 14.90
CA ILE A 118 -0.84 -0.34 16.01
C ILE A 118 -1.17 0.51 17.24
N LYS A 119 -0.28 1.40 17.66
CA LYS A 119 -0.51 2.31 18.81
C LYS A 119 -1.76 3.18 18.61
N LYS A 120 -1.97 3.69 17.41
CA LYS A 120 -3.14 4.52 17.08
C LYS A 120 -4.44 3.74 17.14
N GLU A 121 -4.44 2.48 16.73
CA GLU A 121 -5.63 1.63 16.80
C GLU A 121 -5.99 1.31 18.25
N HIS A 122 -5.01 0.90 19.06
CA HIS A 122 -5.23 0.60 20.47
C HIS A 122 -5.55 1.84 21.32
N GLY A 123 -5.11 3.02 20.95
CA GLY A 123 -5.47 4.27 21.63
C GLY A 123 -6.87 4.80 21.32
N ARG A 124 -7.65 4.12 20.45
CA ARG A 124 -9.05 4.47 20.15
C ARG A 124 -10.06 3.72 21.00
N ASP A 125 -9.64 2.66 21.67
CA ASP A 125 -10.50 1.79 22.47
C ASP A 125 -10.63 2.29 23.93
N HIS A 126 -10.13 3.49 24.22
CA HIS A 126 -10.24 4.23 25.47
C HIS A 126 -10.85 5.62 25.20
#